data_d6e80a73231f8c9a26b355417af339ff
#
_entry.id   d6e80a73231f8c9a26b355417af339ff
#
_cell.length_a   1.000
_cell.length_b   1.000
_cell.length_c   1.000
_cell.angle_alpha   90.00
_cell.angle_beta   90.00
_cell.angle_gamma   90.00
#
_symmetry.space_group_name_H-M   'P 1'
#
loop_
_entity.id
_entity.type
_entity.pdbx_description
1 polymer ?
#
loop_
_entity_poly.entity_id
_entity_poly.type
_entity_poly.pdbx_seq_one_letter_code
_entity_poly.pdbx_strand_id
1 'polypeptide(L)'
;MSWPVSRVAMPTWRLQRVTEFADAHLHEDLCIASLADVAGLSVRHFARAFNLQVGETPHRWLMYRRIEKAKQRLAHSDDSLARIAQDCGFTAQSHFTRVFRLITGETPKQWQKSHKQR
;
A
#
# COMPACT_ATOMS: atom_id res chain seq x y z
N MET A 1 -13.56 31.52 11.72
CA MET A 1 -12.81 31.28 10.47
C MET A 1 -12.23 29.88 10.49
N SER A 2 -12.57 29.10 9.50
CA SER A 2 -12.06 27.73 9.44
C SER A 2 -10.60 27.74 9.00
N TRP A 3 -9.87 26.75 9.47
CA TRP A 3 -8.50 26.56 9.05
C TRP A 3 -8.44 26.18 7.58
N PRO A 4 -7.58 26.82 6.79
CA PRO A 4 -7.38 26.37 5.42
C PRO A 4 -6.85 24.94 5.44
N VAL A 5 -7.45 24.08 4.65
CA VAL A 5 -6.98 22.70 4.52
C VAL A 5 -5.51 22.66 4.11
N SER A 6 -5.07 23.67 3.36
CA SER A 6 -3.68 23.79 2.90
C SER A 6 -2.64 23.86 4.00
N ARG A 7 -3.03 24.16 5.26
CA ARG A 7 -2.07 24.19 6.37
C ARG A 7 -1.66 22.80 6.85
N VAL A 8 -2.54 21.81 6.68
CA VAL A 8 -2.26 20.44 7.09
C VAL A 8 -2.16 19.50 5.91
N ALA A 9 -2.85 19.82 4.83
CA ALA A 9 -2.85 18.98 3.63
C ALA A 9 -1.57 19.20 2.81
N MET A 10 -1.09 18.13 2.20
CA MET A 10 0.01 18.23 1.23
C MET A 10 -0.53 18.72 -0.11
N PRO A 11 0.27 19.49 -0.89
CA PRO A 11 -0.09 19.76 -2.27
C PRO A 11 -0.25 18.47 -3.05
N THR A 12 -1.13 18.48 -4.04
CA THR A 12 -1.41 17.29 -4.86
C THR A 12 -0.13 16.68 -5.46
N TRP A 13 0.79 17.52 -5.95
CA TRP A 13 2.02 17.04 -6.55
C TRP A 13 2.90 16.30 -5.54
N ARG A 14 2.87 16.72 -4.28
CA ARG A 14 3.66 16.09 -3.22
C ARG A 14 3.08 14.73 -2.85
N LEU A 15 1.76 14.66 -2.72
CA LEU A 15 1.08 13.39 -2.49
C LEU A 15 1.32 12.43 -3.65
N GLN A 16 1.29 12.92 -4.87
CA GLN A 16 1.57 12.10 -6.05
C GLN A 16 2.98 11.52 -6.01
N ARG A 17 3.97 12.32 -5.62
CA ARG A 17 5.35 11.82 -5.47
C ARG A 17 5.45 10.71 -4.44
N VAL A 18 4.74 10.84 -3.32
CA VAL A 18 4.70 9.81 -2.27
C VAL A 18 4.09 8.52 -2.82
N THR A 19 2.97 8.61 -3.53
CA THR A 19 2.31 7.43 -4.07
C THR A 19 3.17 6.75 -5.14
N GLU A 20 3.79 7.50 -6.01
CA GLU A 20 4.70 6.96 -7.03
C GLU A 20 5.90 6.27 -6.40
N PHE A 21 6.50 6.89 -5.38
CA PHE A 21 7.62 6.30 -4.67
C PHE A 21 7.20 4.99 -4.00
N ALA A 22 6.06 4.98 -3.31
CA ALA A 22 5.58 3.79 -2.64
C ALA A 22 5.33 2.66 -3.64
N ASP A 23 4.67 2.95 -4.75
CA ASP A 23 4.36 1.94 -5.77
C ASP A 23 5.63 1.35 -6.39
N ALA A 24 6.67 2.15 -6.54
CA ALA A 24 7.96 1.69 -7.08
C ALA A 24 8.75 0.84 -6.08
N HIS A 25 8.45 0.94 -4.78
CA HIS A 25 9.22 0.28 -3.73
C HIS A 25 8.39 -0.65 -2.85
N LEU A 26 7.23 -1.11 -3.32
CA LEU A 26 6.34 -1.98 -2.54
C LEU A 26 7.00 -3.29 -2.11
N HIS A 27 7.96 -3.78 -2.90
CA HIS A 27 8.71 -4.99 -2.59
C HIS A 27 9.68 -4.83 -1.43
N GLU A 28 9.95 -3.58 -1.03
CA GLU A 28 10.87 -3.27 0.06
C GLU A 28 10.11 -3.10 1.37
N ASP A 29 10.86 -3.13 2.47
CA ASP A 29 10.30 -2.87 3.80
C ASP A 29 10.17 -1.35 3.98
N LEU A 30 9.09 -0.80 3.42
CA LEU A 30 8.81 0.62 3.52
C LEU A 30 8.29 0.98 4.91
N CYS A 31 8.88 2.00 5.51
CA CYS A 31 8.38 2.58 6.75
C CYS A 31 7.79 3.97 6.49
N ILE A 32 6.99 4.43 7.44
CA ILE A 32 6.36 5.75 7.33
C ILE A 32 7.41 6.86 7.23
N ALA A 33 8.55 6.68 7.90
CA ALA A 33 9.64 7.66 7.84
C ALA A 33 10.15 7.89 6.42
N SER A 34 10.26 6.82 5.63
CA SER A 34 10.70 6.93 4.23
C SER A 34 9.71 7.75 3.41
N LEU A 35 8.42 7.52 3.62
CA LEU A 35 7.39 8.28 2.91
C LEU A 35 7.36 9.74 3.35
N ALA A 36 7.55 9.99 4.63
CA ALA A 36 7.61 11.34 5.17
C ALA A 36 8.81 12.11 4.57
N ASP A 37 9.94 11.44 4.42
CA ASP A 37 11.12 12.03 3.79
C ASP A 37 10.85 12.45 2.34
N VAL A 38 10.17 11.58 1.58
CA VAL A 38 9.79 11.92 0.20
C VAL A 38 8.87 13.12 0.17
N ALA A 39 7.98 13.23 1.15
CA ALA A 39 7.06 14.37 1.27
C ALA A 39 7.74 15.63 1.81
N GLY A 40 8.95 15.51 2.36
CA GLY A 40 9.64 16.64 2.98
C GLY A 40 8.99 17.07 4.29
N LEU A 41 8.37 16.15 5.02
CA LEU A 41 7.64 16.43 6.26
C LEU A 41 8.15 15.54 7.39
N SER A 42 7.90 15.96 8.63
CA SER A 42 8.12 15.09 9.78
C SER A 42 7.15 13.91 9.69
N VAL A 43 7.48 12.80 10.36
CA VAL A 43 6.62 11.64 10.40
C VAL A 43 5.23 12.00 10.91
N ARG A 44 5.17 12.77 11.99
CA ARG A 44 3.91 13.17 12.61
C ARG A 44 3.06 14.05 11.68
N HIS A 45 3.69 15.03 11.05
CA HIS A 45 2.98 15.92 10.12
C HIS A 45 2.51 15.14 8.89
N PHE A 46 3.37 14.29 8.36
CA PHE A 46 3.04 13.46 7.20
C PHE A 46 1.85 12.55 7.49
N ALA A 47 1.88 11.82 8.61
CA ALA A 47 0.81 10.89 8.96
C ALA A 47 -0.53 11.62 9.11
N ARG A 48 -0.52 12.78 9.72
CA ARG A 48 -1.73 13.58 9.92
C ARG A 48 -2.29 14.11 8.61
N ALA A 49 -1.42 14.70 7.79
CA ALA A 49 -1.83 15.23 6.49
C ALA A 49 -2.34 14.13 5.57
N PHE A 50 -1.64 13.00 5.55
CA PHE A 50 -2.02 11.84 4.73
C PHE A 50 -3.39 11.32 5.14
N ASN A 51 -3.61 11.12 6.44
CA ASN A 51 -4.88 10.62 6.95
C ASN A 51 -6.05 11.57 6.60
N LEU A 52 -5.83 12.86 6.71
CA LEU A 52 -6.86 13.86 6.37
C LEU A 52 -7.17 13.87 4.88
N GLN A 53 -6.16 13.75 4.03
CA GLN A 53 -6.34 13.81 2.58
C GLN A 53 -6.84 12.51 1.97
N VAL A 54 -6.30 11.38 2.42
CA VAL A 54 -6.57 10.07 1.82
C VAL A 54 -7.69 9.33 2.55
N GLY A 55 -7.90 9.66 3.83
CA GLY A 55 -8.93 9.02 4.64
C GLY A 55 -8.45 7.75 5.33
N GLU A 56 -7.16 7.43 5.22
CA GLU A 56 -6.58 6.24 5.81
C GLU A 56 -5.18 6.54 6.33
N THR A 57 -4.72 5.74 7.28
CA THR A 57 -3.32 5.84 7.73
C THR A 57 -2.39 5.40 6.60
N PRO A 58 -1.14 5.93 6.56
CA PRO A 58 -0.17 5.49 5.57
C PRO A 58 0.07 3.97 5.62
N HIS A 59 0.10 3.37 6.81
CA HIS A 59 0.32 1.93 6.94
C HIS A 59 -0.80 1.12 6.28
N ARG A 60 -2.07 1.47 6.56
CA ARG A 60 -3.21 0.78 5.95
C ARG A 60 -3.22 0.96 4.44
N TRP A 61 -2.92 2.17 4.00
CA TRP A 61 -2.85 2.47 2.58
C TRP A 61 -1.77 1.63 1.88
N LEU A 62 -0.59 1.48 2.50
CA LEU A 62 0.46 0.62 1.98
C LEU A 62 0.01 -0.84 1.85
N MET A 63 -0.72 -1.35 2.86
CA MET A 63 -1.24 -2.70 2.81
C MET A 63 -2.20 -2.89 1.64
N TYR A 64 -3.09 -1.92 1.42
CA TYR A 64 -3.99 -1.96 0.26
C TYR A 64 -3.22 -1.97 -1.06
N ARG A 65 -2.18 -1.13 -1.17
CA ARG A 65 -1.38 -1.09 -2.40
C ARG A 65 -0.67 -2.41 -2.65
N ARG A 66 -0.13 -3.02 -1.60
CA ARG A 66 0.53 -4.32 -1.69
C ARG A 66 -0.44 -5.40 -2.15
N ILE A 67 -1.65 -5.40 -1.61
CA ILE A 67 -2.67 -6.37 -1.99
C ILE A 67 -3.13 -6.16 -3.43
N GLU A 68 -3.25 -4.91 -3.88
CA GLU A 68 -3.59 -4.64 -5.28
C GLU A 68 -2.51 -5.19 -6.22
N LYS A 69 -1.24 -5.03 -5.88
CA LYS A 69 -0.15 -5.62 -6.65
C LYS A 69 -0.23 -7.15 -6.65
N ALA A 70 -0.55 -7.73 -5.50
CA ALA A 70 -0.70 -9.19 -5.39
C ALA A 70 -1.84 -9.71 -6.25
N LYS A 71 -2.96 -9.00 -6.31
CA LYS A 71 -4.09 -9.37 -7.17
C LYS A 71 -3.66 -9.44 -8.63
N GLN A 72 -2.90 -8.45 -9.09
CA GLN A 72 -2.39 -8.44 -10.47
C GLN A 72 -1.52 -9.66 -10.74
N ARG A 73 -0.63 -9.98 -9.82
CA ARG A 73 0.26 -11.14 -9.95
C ARG A 73 -0.53 -12.45 -9.93
N LEU A 74 -1.50 -12.57 -9.03
CA LEU A 74 -2.34 -13.77 -8.93
C LEU A 74 -3.17 -13.99 -10.20
N ALA A 75 -3.66 -12.92 -10.80
CA ALA A 75 -4.51 -12.99 -11.98
C ALA A 75 -3.71 -13.26 -13.26
N HIS A 76 -2.47 -12.78 -13.35
CA HIS A 76 -1.73 -12.73 -14.60
C HIS A 76 -0.43 -13.54 -14.61
N SER A 77 -0.09 -14.25 -13.54
CA SER A 77 1.13 -15.07 -13.51
C SER A 77 0.87 -16.41 -12.84
N ASP A 78 1.80 -17.35 -13.04
CA ASP A 78 1.77 -18.66 -12.41
C ASP A 78 2.77 -18.75 -11.26
N ASP A 79 3.27 -17.62 -10.78
CA ASP A 79 4.22 -17.59 -9.68
C ASP A 79 3.61 -18.17 -8.41
N SER A 80 4.46 -18.77 -7.56
CA SER A 80 4.02 -19.33 -6.29
C SER A 80 3.50 -18.22 -5.36
N LEU A 81 2.63 -18.60 -4.43
CA LEU A 81 2.15 -17.66 -3.42
C LEU A 81 3.30 -17.10 -2.59
N ALA A 82 4.30 -17.92 -2.28
CA ALA A 82 5.48 -17.46 -1.54
C ALA A 82 6.23 -16.37 -2.31
N ARG A 83 6.39 -16.55 -3.63
CA ARG A 83 7.07 -15.59 -4.48
C ARG A 83 6.27 -14.28 -4.57
N ILE A 84 4.96 -14.39 -4.79
CA ILE A 84 4.09 -13.23 -4.88
C ILE A 84 4.11 -12.44 -3.57
N ALA A 85 4.02 -13.12 -2.43
CA ALA A 85 4.08 -12.48 -1.13
C ALA A 85 5.38 -11.68 -0.96
N GLN A 86 6.51 -12.29 -1.28
CA GLN A 86 7.81 -11.66 -1.18
C GLN A 86 7.93 -10.44 -2.09
N ASP A 87 7.51 -10.58 -3.34
CA ASP A 87 7.59 -9.50 -4.33
C ASP A 87 6.66 -8.32 -3.99
N CYS A 88 5.62 -8.58 -3.20
CA CYS A 88 4.70 -7.53 -2.75
C CYS A 88 5.06 -6.95 -1.38
N GLY A 89 6.23 -7.31 -0.85
CA GLY A 89 6.76 -6.68 0.36
C GLY A 89 6.39 -7.37 1.67
N PHE A 90 5.88 -8.60 1.62
CA PHE A 90 5.58 -9.36 2.83
C PHE A 90 6.76 -10.26 3.17
N THR A 91 7.19 -10.22 4.44
CA THR A 91 8.31 -11.04 4.90
C THR A 91 7.91 -12.48 5.16
N ALA A 92 6.60 -12.73 5.42
CA ALA A 92 6.09 -14.08 5.66
C ALA A 92 4.82 -14.29 4.84
N GLN A 93 4.70 -15.47 4.24
CA GLN A 93 3.51 -15.84 3.48
C GLN A 93 2.26 -15.88 4.35
N SER A 94 2.39 -16.28 5.61
CA SER A 94 1.27 -16.30 6.55
C SER A 94 0.70 -14.91 6.80
N HIS A 95 1.57 -13.90 6.91
CA HIS A 95 1.16 -12.50 7.05
C HIS A 95 0.43 -12.03 5.80
N PHE A 96 0.98 -12.35 4.64
CA PHE A 96 0.36 -12.04 3.36
C PHE A 96 -1.05 -12.62 3.26
N THR A 97 -1.20 -13.91 3.57
CA THR A 97 -2.49 -14.60 3.52
C THR A 97 -3.51 -13.93 4.45
N ARG A 98 -3.09 -13.58 5.66
CA ARG A 98 -3.97 -12.94 6.64
C ARG A 98 -4.42 -11.56 6.18
N VAL A 99 -3.49 -10.74 5.69
CA VAL A 99 -3.81 -9.39 5.22
C VAL A 99 -4.70 -9.45 3.98
N PHE A 100 -4.38 -10.36 3.06
CA PHE A 100 -5.17 -10.54 1.84
C PHE A 100 -6.62 -10.90 2.19
N ARG A 101 -6.80 -11.85 3.09
CA ARG A 101 -8.14 -12.26 3.53
C ARG A 101 -8.88 -11.14 4.24
N LEU A 102 -8.19 -10.35 5.07
CA LEU A 102 -8.78 -9.20 5.75
C LEU A 102 -9.32 -8.16 4.77
N ILE A 103 -8.58 -7.91 3.70
CA ILE A 103 -8.92 -6.86 2.73
C ILE A 103 -9.94 -7.36 1.71
N THR A 104 -9.77 -8.58 1.20
CA THR A 104 -10.59 -9.09 0.10
C THR A 104 -11.74 -10.01 0.56
N GLY A 105 -11.65 -10.56 1.77
CA GLY A 105 -12.61 -11.55 2.25
C GLY A 105 -12.29 -12.97 1.85
N GLU A 106 -11.27 -13.19 1.03
CA GLU A 106 -10.89 -14.52 0.54
C GLU A 106 -9.39 -14.75 0.74
N THR A 107 -9.00 -16.02 0.78
CA THR A 107 -7.56 -16.34 0.73
C THR A 107 -7.03 -16.05 -0.67
N PRO A 108 -5.70 -15.82 -0.81
CA PRO A 108 -5.14 -15.61 -2.14
C PRO A 108 -5.46 -16.73 -3.12
N LYS A 109 -5.47 -17.96 -2.65
CA LYS A 109 -5.76 -19.12 -3.50
C LYS A 109 -7.21 -19.13 -3.97
N GLN A 110 -8.15 -18.83 -3.08
CA GLN A 110 -9.57 -18.74 -3.41
C GLN A 110 -9.81 -17.63 -4.43
N TRP A 111 -9.23 -16.47 -4.17
CA TRP A 111 -9.36 -15.31 -5.05
C TRP A 111 -8.79 -15.61 -6.44
N GLN A 112 -7.63 -16.27 -6.50
CA GLN A 112 -6.99 -16.63 -7.77
C GLN A 112 -7.88 -17.54 -8.63
N LYS A 113 -8.55 -18.51 -8.01
CA LYS A 113 -9.43 -19.41 -8.75
C LYS A 113 -10.53 -18.68 -9.51
N SER A 114 -11.05 -17.60 -8.91
CA SER A 114 -12.15 -16.83 -9.51
C SER A 114 -11.67 -15.78 -10.51
N HIS A 115 -10.41 -15.34 -10.40
CA HIS A 115 -9.92 -14.18 -11.15
C HIS A 115 -8.77 -14.49 -12.09
N LYS A 116 -8.30 -15.73 -12.16
CA LYS A 116 -7.15 -16.08 -12.99
C LYS A 116 -7.45 -15.79 -14.46
N GLN A 117 -6.57 -15.01 -15.07
CA GLN A 117 -6.62 -14.70 -16.50
C GLN A 117 -5.77 -15.72 -17.27
N ARG A 118 -6.24 -16.16 -18.43
CA ARG A 118 -5.51 -17.08 -19.29
C ARG A 118 -5.02 -16.39 -20.54
#